data_139a886e7fd9b40b2dc15b16fc3c984b
#
_entry.id   139a886e7fd9b40b2dc15b16fc3c984b
#
_cell.length_a   1.000
_cell.length_b   1.000
_cell.length_c   1.000
_cell.angle_alpha   90.00
_cell.angle_beta   90.00
_cell.angle_gamma   90.00
#
_symmetry.space_group_name_H-M   'P 1'
#
loop_
_entity.id
_entity.type
_entity.pdbx_description
1 polymer ?
#
loop_
_entity_poly.entity_id
_entity_poly.type
_entity_poly.pdbx_seq_one_letter_code
_entity_poly.pdbx_strand_id
1 'polypeptide(L)'
;MILVVNLNPSLDKIYTLDELPYGEASRAQTVQNTAGGKGTHVANVITALGSPCTVVGFLGGYVGQYIRHVLDKRRIVHHCTTIEGETRSCINIATSDGKQTEVLEPGPTITEGEKTEFLAQYDFELKRSDLVVASGSLPKGIGDDFYKELICRAKAQGKPFLLDTSGSALTKGLEALPYFIKPNESEVEVLTGHKLTNLNEAVQVLHELEGRGIAMPTISLGKKGALLAHEGKVYRAVPPTVDTVINAVGSGDSFVAGLATALDRGASPEEALRLAAACGTANVLEAESGVVDPEKVAAIEKEVQITTL
;
A
#
# COMPACT_ATOMS: atom_id res chain seq x y z
N MET A 1 -5.38 -17.18 -0.17
CA MET A 1 -5.38 -16.32 1.05
C MET A 1 -4.18 -15.38 1.01
N ILE A 2 -4.37 -14.11 1.29
CA ILE A 2 -3.37 -13.05 1.16
C ILE A 2 -2.72 -12.76 2.51
N LEU A 3 -1.38 -12.80 2.61
CA LEU A 3 -0.63 -12.33 3.77
C LEU A 3 -0.27 -10.85 3.57
N VAL A 4 -0.78 -9.99 4.44
CA VAL A 4 -0.49 -8.55 4.42
C VAL A 4 0.54 -8.21 5.49
N VAL A 5 1.67 -7.68 5.07
CA VAL A 5 2.76 -7.22 5.95
C VAL A 5 2.66 -5.71 6.13
N ASN A 6 2.41 -5.28 7.37
CA ASN A 6 2.35 -3.87 7.77
C ASN A 6 3.34 -3.62 8.92
N LEU A 7 4.58 -3.25 8.57
CA LEU A 7 5.66 -3.17 9.57
C LEU A 7 5.63 -1.89 10.41
N ASN A 8 5.01 -0.82 9.92
CA ASN A 8 4.98 0.48 10.59
C ASN A 8 3.57 1.10 10.57
N PRO A 9 2.56 0.38 11.16
CA PRO A 9 1.19 0.88 11.25
C PRO A 9 1.12 2.20 12.02
N SER A 10 0.00 2.91 11.87
CA SER A 10 -0.22 4.20 12.55
C SER A 10 -1.66 4.37 13.01
N LEU A 11 -1.85 5.24 13.99
CA LEU A 11 -3.12 5.89 14.23
C LEU A 11 -3.14 7.15 13.37
N ASP A 12 -3.98 7.17 12.33
CA ASP A 12 -4.12 8.35 11.51
C ASP A 12 -5.19 9.27 12.10
N LYS A 13 -4.78 10.49 12.46
CA LYS A 13 -5.64 11.52 13.02
C LYS A 13 -5.86 12.63 12.01
N ILE A 14 -7.12 12.82 11.61
CA ILE A 14 -7.49 13.88 10.67
C ILE A 14 -8.19 14.99 11.47
N TYR A 15 -7.61 16.18 11.42
CA TYR A 15 -8.17 17.40 12.01
C TYR A 15 -8.70 18.29 10.90
N THR A 16 -9.93 18.78 11.04
CA THR A 16 -10.46 19.81 10.15
C THR A 16 -10.43 21.14 10.90
N LEU A 17 -9.83 22.15 10.26
CA LEU A 17 -9.70 23.51 10.77
C LEU A 17 -10.19 24.51 9.71
N ASP A 18 -10.59 25.71 10.12
CA ASP A 18 -10.78 26.81 9.19
C ASP A 18 -9.45 27.25 8.59
N GLU A 19 -8.47 27.46 9.46
CA GLU A 19 -7.09 27.84 9.11
C GLU A 19 -6.09 27.26 10.12
N LEU A 20 -4.84 27.18 9.72
CA LEU A 20 -3.73 26.75 10.57
C LEU A 20 -2.73 27.91 10.71
N PRO A 21 -2.94 28.88 11.64
CA PRO A 21 -2.04 29.97 11.86
C PRO A 21 -0.76 29.51 12.53
N TYR A 22 0.38 30.00 12.05
CA TYR A 22 1.67 29.64 12.62
C TYR A 22 1.88 30.34 13.99
N GLY A 23 2.22 29.54 15.00
CA GLY A 23 2.53 30.03 16.35
C GLY A 23 1.32 30.35 17.22
N GLU A 24 0.11 30.04 16.79
CA GLU A 24 -1.13 30.27 17.53
C GLU A 24 -1.87 28.95 17.83
N ALA A 25 -2.76 28.98 18.84
CA ALA A 25 -3.61 27.86 19.16
C ALA A 25 -4.87 27.84 18.30
N SER A 26 -5.09 26.75 17.56
CA SER A 26 -6.29 26.50 16.79
C SER A 26 -7.17 25.44 17.44
N ARG A 27 -8.48 25.56 17.26
CA ARG A 27 -9.45 24.54 17.71
C ARG A 27 -9.98 23.80 16.49
N ALA A 28 -9.84 22.46 16.51
CA ALA A 28 -10.38 21.64 15.45
C ALA A 28 -11.91 21.67 15.46
N GLN A 29 -12.51 21.77 14.28
CA GLN A 29 -13.95 21.61 14.06
C GLN A 29 -14.34 20.14 14.19
N THR A 30 -13.54 19.25 13.61
CA THR A 30 -13.72 17.80 13.71
C THR A 30 -12.39 17.11 13.94
N VAL A 31 -12.44 15.93 14.59
CA VAL A 31 -11.31 15.02 14.76
C VAL A 31 -11.78 13.62 14.40
N GLN A 32 -11.11 13.01 13.44
CA GLN A 32 -11.34 11.62 13.06
C GLN A 32 -10.09 10.80 13.35
N ASN A 33 -10.28 9.61 13.95
CA ASN A 33 -9.21 8.66 14.20
C ASN A 33 -9.47 7.38 13.40
N THR A 34 -8.47 6.92 12.65
CA THR A 34 -8.56 5.69 11.86
C THR A 34 -7.32 4.83 12.07
N ALA A 35 -7.48 3.51 11.96
CA ALA A 35 -6.33 2.62 11.89
C ALA A 35 -5.67 2.78 10.53
N GLY A 36 -4.44 3.26 10.52
CA GLY A 36 -3.69 3.64 9.33
C GLY A 36 -2.45 2.80 9.11
N GLY A 37 -1.61 3.32 8.22
CA GLY A 37 -0.49 2.62 7.63
C GLY A 37 -0.91 1.84 6.39
N LYS A 38 -0.07 1.90 5.35
CA LYS A 38 -0.38 1.36 4.02
C LYS A 38 -0.88 -0.09 4.03
N GLY A 39 -0.25 -0.98 4.83
CA GLY A 39 -0.70 -2.36 4.95
C GLY A 39 -2.10 -2.49 5.55
N THR A 40 -2.51 -1.62 6.49
CA THR A 40 -3.89 -1.59 6.99
C THR A 40 -4.87 -1.19 5.89
N HIS A 41 -4.54 -0.18 5.09
CA HIS A 41 -5.35 0.23 3.93
C HIS A 41 -5.51 -0.93 2.94
N VAL A 42 -4.42 -1.63 2.62
CA VAL A 42 -4.47 -2.82 1.76
C VAL A 42 -5.41 -3.89 2.33
N ALA A 43 -5.29 -4.21 3.62
CA ALA A 43 -6.14 -5.23 4.26
C ALA A 43 -7.63 -4.84 4.27
N ASN A 44 -7.93 -3.56 4.52
CA ASN A 44 -9.30 -3.04 4.46
C ASN A 44 -9.94 -3.30 3.10
N VAL A 45 -9.24 -2.93 2.01
CA VAL A 45 -9.77 -3.07 0.65
C VAL A 45 -9.89 -4.54 0.25
N ILE A 46 -8.89 -5.39 0.54
CA ILE A 46 -8.98 -6.83 0.28
C ILE A 46 -10.22 -7.43 0.95
N THR A 47 -10.45 -7.07 2.22
CA THR A 47 -11.60 -7.56 2.99
C THR A 47 -12.92 -7.02 2.43
N ALA A 48 -12.99 -5.74 2.06
CA ALA A 48 -14.16 -5.14 1.41
C ALA A 48 -14.52 -5.84 0.10
N LEU A 49 -13.51 -6.28 -0.67
CA LEU A 49 -13.68 -7.06 -1.90
C LEU A 49 -14.05 -8.53 -1.63
N GLY A 50 -14.21 -8.96 -0.38
CA GLY A 50 -14.61 -10.30 0.00
C GLY A 50 -13.51 -11.36 -0.08
N SER A 51 -12.24 -10.98 -0.17
CA SER A 51 -11.11 -11.91 -0.15
C SER A 51 -10.52 -12.03 1.27
N PRO A 52 -10.12 -13.25 1.69
CA PRO A 52 -9.52 -13.44 3.01
C PRO A 52 -8.07 -12.93 3.04
N CYS A 53 -7.72 -12.22 4.11
CA CYS A 53 -6.34 -11.84 4.39
C CYS A 53 -6.00 -12.00 5.87
N THR A 54 -4.70 -12.11 6.14
CA THR A 54 -4.14 -12.06 7.49
C THR A 54 -3.11 -10.94 7.55
N VAL A 55 -3.19 -10.07 8.56
CA VAL A 55 -2.24 -8.99 8.76
C VAL A 55 -1.18 -9.40 9.78
N VAL A 56 0.09 -9.20 9.43
CA VAL A 56 1.24 -9.33 10.34
C VAL A 56 2.02 -8.03 10.38
N GLY A 57 2.65 -7.72 11.50
CA GLY A 57 3.41 -6.48 11.69
C GLY A 57 3.70 -6.26 13.16
N PHE A 58 4.00 -5.03 13.54
CA PHE A 58 4.33 -4.64 14.91
C PHE A 58 3.25 -3.74 15.48
N LEU A 59 2.71 -4.06 16.65
CA LEU A 59 1.74 -3.24 17.38
C LEU A 59 2.08 -3.18 18.86
N GLY A 60 2.23 -1.98 19.42
CA GLY A 60 2.52 -1.76 20.83
C GLY A 60 1.76 -0.60 21.42
N GLY A 61 1.65 -0.58 22.74
CA GLY A 61 1.02 0.46 23.52
C GLY A 61 -0.49 0.62 23.29
N TYR A 62 -1.01 1.78 23.66
CA TYR A 62 -2.45 2.08 23.53
C TYR A 62 -2.90 2.23 22.07
N VAL A 63 -2.06 2.82 21.23
CA VAL A 63 -2.35 2.93 19.79
C VAL A 63 -2.40 1.55 19.15
N GLY A 64 -1.46 0.66 19.50
CA GLY A 64 -1.47 -0.71 19.02
C GLY A 64 -2.74 -1.46 19.40
N GLN A 65 -3.23 -1.30 20.64
CA GLN A 65 -4.50 -1.87 21.09
C GLN A 65 -5.71 -1.30 20.32
N TYR A 66 -5.72 0.01 20.07
CA TYR A 66 -6.75 0.63 19.24
C TYR A 66 -6.78 0.04 17.83
N ILE A 67 -5.62 -0.12 17.18
CA ILE A 67 -5.54 -0.70 15.84
C ILE A 67 -6.04 -2.15 15.85
N ARG A 68 -5.65 -2.98 16.84
CA ARG A 68 -6.18 -4.35 16.98
C ARG A 68 -7.71 -4.34 17.07
N HIS A 69 -8.27 -3.48 17.91
CA HIS A 69 -9.73 -3.35 18.05
C HIS A 69 -10.41 -2.96 16.71
N VAL A 70 -9.81 -2.05 15.93
CA VAL A 70 -10.35 -1.68 14.61
C VAL A 70 -10.29 -2.85 13.64
N LEU A 71 -9.18 -3.60 13.60
CA LEU A 71 -9.05 -4.79 12.76
C LEU A 71 -10.09 -5.85 13.12
N ASP A 72 -10.28 -6.13 14.42
CA ASP A 72 -11.32 -7.04 14.92
C ASP A 72 -12.73 -6.60 14.49
N LYS A 73 -13.05 -5.30 14.67
CA LYS A 73 -14.34 -4.73 14.27
C LYS A 73 -14.59 -4.88 12.76
N ARG A 74 -13.54 -4.80 11.97
CA ARG A 74 -13.59 -5.01 10.50
C ARG A 74 -13.50 -6.48 10.10
N ARG A 75 -13.39 -7.39 11.08
CA ARG A 75 -13.23 -8.84 10.86
C ARG A 75 -12.00 -9.20 10.05
N ILE A 76 -10.94 -8.41 10.20
CA ILE A 76 -9.63 -8.67 9.59
C ILE A 76 -8.81 -9.52 10.55
N VAL A 77 -8.42 -10.71 10.12
CA VAL A 77 -7.54 -11.58 10.90
C VAL A 77 -6.17 -10.92 11.03
N HIS A 78 -5.63 -10.86 12.24
CA HIS A 78 -4.32 -10.28 12.45
C HIS A 78 -3.50 -11.04 13.50
N HIS A 79 -2.24 -11.24 13.22
CA HIS A 79 -1.27 -11.89 14.08
C HIS A 79 -0.03 -11.01 14.21
N CYS A 80 -0.24 -9.76 14.70
CA CYS A 80 0.84 -8.80 14.86
C CYS A 80 1.65 -9.08 16.13
N THR A 81 2.97 -9.03 16.01
CA THR A 81 3.91 -9.10 17.13
C THR A 81 3.67 -7.92 18.08
N THR A 82 3.56 -8.21 19.37
CA THR A 82 3.44 -7.18 20.38
C THR A 82 4.82 -6.63 20.72
N ILE A 83 4.95 -5.31 20.68
CA ILE A 83 6.20 -4.59 20.96
C ILE A 83 6.09 -3.72 22.20
N GLU A 84 7.22 -3.41 22.85
CA GLU A 84 7.27 -2.53 24.02
C GLU A 84 7.05 -1.06 23.62
N GLY A 85 7.54 -0.66 22.44
CA GLY A 85 7.38 0.70 21.92
C GLY A 85 5.94 1.03 21.57
N GLU A 86 5.54 2.30 21.73
CA GLU A 86 4.23 2.80 21.31
C GLU A 86 4.13 2.81 19.78
N THR A 87 3.05 2.28 19.23
CA THR A 87 2.73 2.44 17.81
C THR A 87 2.55 3.92 17.48
N ARG A 88 3.07 4.38 16.35
CA ARG A 88 3.08 5.78 15.95
C ARG A 88 1.69 6.33 15.66
N SER A 89 1.58 7.68 15.72
CA SER A 89 0.47 8.45 15.17
C SER A 89 0.93 9.24 13.94
N CYS A 90 0.02 9.44 13.00
CA CYS A 90 0.19 10.35 11.87
C CYS A 90 -0.93 11.37 11.91
N ILE A 91 -0.58 12.64 11.80
CA ILE A 91 -1.54 13.75 11.88
C ILE A 91 -1.70 14.35 10.50
N ASN A 92 -2.93 14.46 10.03
CA ASN A 92 -3.29 15.23 8.84
C ASN A 92 -4.21 16.38 9.26
N ILE A 93 -3.83 17.59 8.91
CA ILE A 93 -4.59 18.81 9.17
C ILE A 93 -5.11 19.34 7.84
N ALA A 94 -6.42 19.25 7.65
CA ALA A 94 -7.13 19.79 6.48
C ALA A 94 -7.72 21.16 6.82
N THR A 95 -7.47 22.16 5.98
CA THR A 95 -8.01 23.52 6.14
C THR A 95 -9.05 23.86 5.08
N SER A 96 -9.92 24.84 5.37
CA SER A 96 -11.03 25.23 4.50
C SER A 96 -10.59 25.74 3.12
N ASP A 97 -9.34 26.18 2.98
CA ASP A 97 -8.73 26.58 1.70
C ASP A 97 -8.23 25.37 0.86
N GLY A 98 -8.54 24.15 1.30
CA GLY A 98 -8.18 22.90 0.60
C GLY A 98 -6.74 22.43 0.80
N LYS A 99 -5.95 23.10 1.66
CA LYS A 99 -4.60 22.64 1.99
C LYS A 99 -4.63 21.50 3.00
N GLN A 100 -3.62 20.63 2.91
CA GLN A 100 -3.37 19.56 3.86
C GLN A 100 -1.93 19.65 4.37
N THR A 101 -1.77 19.54 5.69
CA THR A 101 -0.46 19.50 6.34
C THR A 101 -0.34 18.19 7.11
N GLU A 102 0.69 17.42 6.79
CA GLU A 102 0.94 16.14 7.44
C GLU A 102 2.12 16.21 8.40
N VAL A 103 1.97 15.60 9.56
CA VAL A 103 3.05 15.34 10.52
C VAL A 103 3.11 13.85 10.77
N LEU A 104 4.18 13.22 10.29
CA LEU A 104 4.35 11.78 10.31
C LEU A 104 5.40 11.39 11.37
N GLU A 105 4.98 10.63 12.37
CA GLU A 105 5.93 10.07 13.35
C GLU A 105 6.75 8.95 12.68
N PRO A 106 8.03 8.80 13.05
CA PRO A 106 8.92 7.80 12.43
C PRO A 106 8.58 6.36 12.81
N GLY A 107 7.80 6.16 13.88
CA GLY A 107 7.49 4.85 14.46
C GLY A 107 8.43 4.43 15.59
N PRO A 108 8.09 3.33 16.28
CA PRO A 108 8.87 2.78 17.38
C PRO A 108 10.21 2.23 16.90
N THR A 109 11.12 2.01 17.86
CA THR A 109 12.34 1.25 17.62
C THR A 109 12.08 -0.22 17.95
N ILE A 110 12.26 -1.10 16.99
CA ILE A 110 12.09 -2.55 17.14
C ILE A 110 13.39 -3.17 17.63
N THR A 111 13.30 -4.00 18.65
CA THR A 111 14.42 -4.77 19.19
C THR A 111 14.68 -6.04 18.36
N GLU A 112 15.88 -6.63 18.46
CA GLU A 112 16.20 -7.89 17.80
C GLU A 112 15.33 -9.06 18.29
N GLY A 113 14.85 -9.02 19.55
CA GLY A 113 13.91 -10.00 20.07
C GLY A 113 12.55 -9.92 19.38
N GLU A 114 11.99 -8.72 19.28
CA GLU A 114 10.71 -8.47 18.60
C GLU A 114 10.78 -8.79 17.09
N LYS A 115 11.93 -8.47 16.44
CA LYS A 115 12.19 -8.83 15.06
C LYS A 115 12.22 -10.36 14.88
N THR A 116 12.86 -11.08 15.79
CA THR A 116 12.93 -12.55 15.75
C THR A 116 11.54 -13.18 15.92
N GLU A 117 10.73 -12.65 16.85
CA GLU A 117 9.35 -13.10 17.05
C GLU A 117 8.50 -12.83 15.81
N PHE A 118 8.61 -11.64 15.23
CA PHE A 118 7.93 -11.30 13.98
C PHE A 118 8.29 -12.25 12.85
N LEU A 119 9.57 -12.57 12.66
CA LEU A 119 10.01 -13.48 11.61
C LEU A 119 9.44 -14.90 11.81
N ALA A 120 9.36 -15.39 13.05
CA ALA A 120 8.70 -16.66 13.34
C ALA A 120 7.21 -16.64 13.01
N GLN A 121 6.51 -15.55 13.35
CA GLN A 121 5.10 -15.35 13.01
C GLN A 121 4.89 -15.23 11.50
N TYR A 122 5.75 -14.45 10.82
CA TYR A 122 5.73 -14.31 9.36
C TYR A 122 5.90 -15.67 8.66
N ASP A 123 6.90 -16.47 9.06
CA ASP A 123 7.15 -17.79 8.48
C ASP A 123 6.00 -18.78 8.74
N PHE A 124 5.29 -18.64 9.88
CA PHE A 124 4.11 -19.44 10.20
C PHE A 124 2.94 -19.09 9.27
N GLU A 125 2.64 -17.80 9.08
CA GLU A 125 1.53 -17.34 8.24
C GLU A 125 1.85 -17.52 6.75
N LEU A 126 3.10 -17.37 6.35
CA LEU A 126 3.55 -17.55 4.96
C LEU A 126 3.21 -18.95 4.43
N LYS A 127 3.35 -19.99 5.26
CA LYS A 127 2.99 -21.38 4.88
C LYS A 127 1.51 -21.55 4.53
N ARG A 128 0.66 -20.69 5.07
CA ARG A 128 -0.80 -20.75 4.95
C ARG A 128 -1.35 -19.78 3.90
N SER A 129 -0.46 -18.99 3.29
CA SER A 129 -0.82 -17.95 2.33
C SER A 129 -0.45 -18.35 0.91
N ASP A 130 -1.12 -17.80 -0.06
CA ASP A 130 -0.88 -18.03 -1.48
C ASP A 130 -0.01 -16.92 -2.09
N LEU A 131 -0.11 -15.71 -1.55
CA LEU A 131 0.73 -14.56 -1.91
C LEU A 131 0.95 -13.63 -0.71
N VAL A 132 1.97 -12.78 -0.80
CA VAL A 132 2.32 -11.78 0.20
C VAL A 132 2.21 -10.37 -0.40
N VAL A 133 1.63 -9.46 0.38
CA VAL A 133 1.66 -8.01 0.08
C VAL A 133 2.35 -7.31 1.23
N ALA A 134 3.45 -6.62 0.96
CA ALA A 134 4.10 -5.75 1.92
C ALA A 134 3.97 -4.30 1.47
N SER A 135 3.41 -3.46 2.31
CA SER A 135 3.18 -2.06 1.97
C SER A 135 3.51 -1.14 3.15
N GLY A 136 4.23 -0.06 2.87
CA GLY A 136 4.58 0.98 3.82
C GLY A 136 6.07 1.09 4.15
N SER A 137 6.38 2.00 5.08
CA SER A 137 7.75 2.25 5.56
C SER A 137 8.19 1.23 6.59
N LEU A 138 9.48 1.18 6.84
CA LEU A 138 10.08 0.41 7.93
C LEU A 138 10.11 1.24 9.22
N PRO A 139 9.87 0.64 10.41
CA PRO A 139 10.11 1.29 11.69
C PRO A 139 11.61 1.38 11.99
N LYS A 140 11.99 2.13 13.03
CA LYS A 140 13.38 2.18 13.50
C LYS A 140 13.83 0.82 14.05
N GLY A 141 15.15 0.60 14.07
CA GLY A 141 15.73 -0.67 14.55
C GLY A 141 15.69 -1.83 13.56
N ILE A 142 15.03 -1.63 12.42
CA ILE A 142 14.98 -2.58 11.30
C ILE A 142 15.81 -2.00 10.15
N GLY A 143 16.71 -2.80 9.59
CA GLY A 143 17.54 -2.38 8.46
C GLY A 143 16.73 -2.21 7.17
N ASP A 144 17.21 -1.34 6.27
CA ASP A 144 16.57 -1.04 4.99
C ASP A 144 16.45 -2.29 4.07
N ASP A 145 17.19 -3.34 4.36
CA ASP A 145 17.18 -4.63 3.67
C ASP A 145 16.13 -5.62 4.20
N PHE A 146 15.31 -5.24 5.17
CA PHE A 146 14.37 -6.16 5.79
C PHE A 146 13.31 -6.68 4.82
N TYR A 147 12.79 -5.85 3.92
CA TYR A 147 11.91 -6.33 2.86
C TYR A 147 12.60 -7.33 1.93
N LYS A 148 13.89 -7.15 1.65
CA LYS A 148 14.69 -8.14 0.90
C LYS A 148 14.70 -9.49 1.61
N GLU A 149 14.86 -9.52 2.93
CA GLU A 149 14.80 -10.76 3.73
C GLU A 149 13.43 -11.42 3.60
N LEU A 150 12.33 -10.68 3.75
CA LEU A 150 10.96 -11.21 3.63
C LEU A 150 10.66 -11.75 2.23
N ILE A 151 11.12 -11.06 1.19
CA ILE A 151 10.99 -11.51 -0.21
C ILE A 151 11.73 -12.84 -0.41
N CYS A 152 12.97 -12.95 0.07
CA CYS A 152 13.74 -14.18 -0.04
C CYS A 152 13.05 -15.36 0.65
N ARG A 153 12.47 -15.15 1.85
CA ARG A 153 11.68 -16.17 2.57
C ARG A 153 10.44 -16.60 1.79
N ALA A 154 9.70 -15.65 1.20
CA ALA A 154 8.53 -15.94 0.38
C ALA A 154 8.90 -16.73 -0.89
N LYS A 155 9.95 -16.31 -1.59
CA LYS A 155 10.47 -17.01 -2.78
C LYS A 155 10.92 -18.43 -2.49
N ALA A 156 11.56 -18.66 -1.33
CA ALA A 156 11.96 -20.02 -0.90
C ALA A 156 10.77 -20.96 -0.72
N GLN A 157 9.55 -20.42 -0.53
CA GLN A 157 8.30 -21.18 -0.45
C GLN A 157 7.45 -21.09 -1.74
N GLY A 158 8.01 -20.52 -2.82
CA GLY A 158 7.31 -20.37 -4.10
C GLY A 158 6.14 -19.39 -4.05
N LYS A 159 6.14 -18.44 -3.09
CA LYS A 159 5.05 -17.47 -2.93
C LYS A 159 5.39 -16.15 -3.62
N PRO A 160 4.50 -15.62 -4.49
CA PRO A 160 4.67 -14.30 -5.06
C PRO A 160 4.63 -13.24 -3.96
N PHE A 161 5.53 -12.25 -4.06
CA PHE A 161 5.64 -11.15 -3.10
C PHE A 161 5.43 -9.80 -3.83
N LEU A 162 4.41 -9.07 -3.41
CA LEU A 162 4.08 -7.75 -3.90
C LEU A 162 4.65 -6.71 -2.94
N LEU A 163 5.49 -5.81 -3.43
CA LEU A 163 6.15 -4.78 -2.63
C LEU A 163 5.70 -3.38 -3.04
N ASP A 164 5.13 -2.62 -2.11
CA ASP A 164 4.80 -1.20 -2.26
C ASP A 164 5.45 -0.38 -1.13
N THR A 165 6.67 0.04 -1.34
CA THR A 165 7.45 0.88 -0.43
C THR A 165 8.25 1.90 -1.24
N SER A 166 8.99 2.78 -0.57
CA SER A 166 9.75 3.85 -1.19
C SER A 166 11.19 3.96 -0.65
N GLY A 167 12.00 4.80 -1.27
CA GLY A 167 13.35 5.13 -0.81
C GLY A 167 14.30 3.93 -0.78
N SER A 168 15.17 3.88 0.23
CA SER A 168 16.18 2.83 0.40
C SER A 168 15.58 1.45 0.58
N ALA A 169 14.44 1.33 1.26
CA ALA A 169 13.73 0.07 1.44
C ALA A 169 13.25 -0.53 0.10
N LEU A 170 12.78 0.30 -0.84
CA LEU A 170 12.45 -0.14 -2.19
C LEU A 170 13.70 -0.59 -2.95
N THR A 171 14.75 0.24 -2.94
CA THR A 171 16.01 -0.09 -3.64
C THR A 171 16.60 -1.41 -3.14
N LYS A 172 16.61 -1.65 -1.82
CA LYS A 172 17.08 -2.89 -1.22
C LYS A 172 16.14 -4.07 -1.49
N GLY A 173 14.83 -3.84 -1.44
CA GLY A 173 13.84 -4.86 -1.78
C GLY A 173 13.96 -5.36 -3.22
N LEU A 174 14.28 -4.48 -4.17
CA LEU A 174 14.49 -4.81 -5.58
C LEU A 174 15.64 -5.80 -5.80
N GLU A 175 16.65 -5.82 -4.93
CA GLU A 175 17.76 -6.79 -5.03
C GLU A 175 17.29 -8.25 -4.88
N ALA A 176 16.14 -8.49 -4.21
CA ALA A 176 15.53 -9.81 -4.08
C ALA A 176 14.52 -10.14 -5.20
N LEU A 177 14.31 -9.23 -6.14
CA LEU A 177 13.42 -9.40 -7.28
C LEU A 177 11.99 -9.81 -6.84
N PRO A 178 11.21 -8.93 -6.21
CA PRO A 178 9.82 -9.20 -5.86
C PRO A 178 9.00 -9.51 -7.12
N TYR A 179 7.88 -10.19 -6.96
CA TYR A 179 6.98 -10.52 -8.07
C TYR A 179 6.38 -9.26 -8.70
N PHE A 180 6.03 -8.28 -7.86
CA PHE A 180 5.38 -7.03 -8.25
C PHE A 180 5.97 -5.85 -7.47
N ILE A 181 6.09 -4.70 -8.13
CA ILE A 181 6.34 -3.38 -7.54
C ILE A 181 5.46 -2.34 -8.23
N LYS A 182 5.20 -1.23 -7.54
CA LYS A 182 4.41 -0.13 -8.10
C LYS A 182 5.00 1.25 -7.76
N PRO A 183 6.14 1.64 -8.29
CA PRO A 183 6.60 3.02 -8.15
C PRO A 183 5.67 4.00 -8.88
N ASN A 184 5.57 5.23 -8.35
CA ASN A 184 5.02 6.37 -9.04
C ASN A 184 6.10 7.10 -9.86
N GLU A 185 5.72 8.16 -10.60
CA GLU A 185 6.65 8.92 -11.46
C GLU A 185 7.86 9.46 -10.67
N SER A 186 7.67 9.96 -9.44
CA SER A 186 8.77 10.47 -8.61
C SER A 186 9.67 9.34 -8.07
N GLU A 187 9.10 8.21 -7.71
CA GLU A 187 9.86 7.03 -7.25
C GLU A 187 10.66 6.42 -8.40
N VAL A 188 10.13 6.41 -9.63
CA VAL A 188 10.88 6.01 -10.83
C VAL A 188 12.07 6.93 -11.04
N GLU A 189 11.89 8.25 -10.90
CA GLU A 189 12.99 9.21 -11.01
C GLU A 189 14.12 8.92 -10.00
N VAL A 190 13.78 8.59 -8.77
CA VAL A 190 14.75 8.18 -7.73
C VAL A 190 15.45 6.87 -8.10
N LEU A 191 14.72 5.89 -8.65
CA LEU A 191 15.26 4.57 -9.00
C LEU A 191 16.18 4.58 -10.24
N THR A 192 15.88 5.44 -11.22
CA THR A 192 16.55 5.46 -12.52
C THR A 192 17.50 6.65 -12.69
N GLY A 193 17.36 7.68 -11.85
CA GLY A 193 18.04 8.97 -12.01
C GLY A 193 17.46 9.85 -13.14
N HIS A 194 16.37 9.42 -13.77
CA HIS A 194 15.76 10.12 -14.90
C HIS A 194 14.26 10.34 -14.67
N LYS A 195 13.80 11.57 -14.95
CA LYS A 195 12.38 11.92 -14.89
C LYS A 195 11.66 11.37 -16.11
N LEU A 196 10.51 10.74 -15.90
CA LEU A 196 9.65 10.32 -16.99
C LEU A 196 9.00 11.54 -17.66
N THR A 197 9.21 11.70 -18.96
CA THR A 197 8.64 12.81 -19.75
C THR A 197 7.50 12.35 -20.65
N ASN A 198 7.45 11.06 -20.99
CA ASN A 198 6.45 10.48 -21.88
C ASN A 198 6.21 8.99 -21.57
N LEU A 199 5.17 8.42 -22.19
CA LEU A 199 4.79 7.02 -21.98
C LEU A 199 5.85 6.02 -22.51
N ASN A 200 6.58 6.35 -23.56
CA ASN A 200 7.58 5.43 -24.13
C ASN A 200 8.74 5.21 -23.15
N GLU A 201 9.16 6.25 -22.43
CA GLU A 201 10.17 6.12 -21.37
C GLU A 201 9.67 5.23 -20.22
N ALA A 202 8.39 5.37 -19.83
CA ALA A 202 7.81 4.50 -18.81
C ALA A 202 7.75 3.03 -19.27
N VAL A 203 7.43 2.78 -20.54
CA VAL A 203 7.47 1.45 -21.15
C VAL A 203 8.89 0.87 -21.13
N GLN A 204 9.91 1.66 -21.48
CA GLN A 204 11.31 1.22 -21.42
C GLN A 204 11.72 0.83 -20.00
N VAL A 205 11.39 1.64 -18.98
CA VAL A 205 11.67 1.34 -17.58
C VAL A 205 10.97 0.04 -17.14
N LEU A 206 9.73 -0.19 -17.57
CA LEU A 206 9.02 -1.43 -17.27
C LEU A 206 9.73 -2.65 -17.87
N HIS A 207 10.16 -2.58 -19.13
CA HIS A 207 10.92 -3.68 -19.75
C HIS A 207 12.29 -3.91 -19.09
N GLU A 208 12.98 -2.84 -18.66
CA GLU A 208 14.22 -2.97 -17.89
C GLU A 208 14.00 -3.68 -16.56
N LEU A 209 12.93 -3.33 -15.83
CA LEU A 209 12.59 -3.97 -14.56
C LEU A 209 12.18 -5.44 -14.76
N GLU A 210 11.39 -5.73 -15.79
CA GLU A 210 11.02 -7.08 -16.17
C GLU A 210 12.24 -7.91 -16.58
N GLY A 211 13.13 -7.33 -17.39
CA GLY A 211 14.40 -7.95 -17.79
C GLY A 211 15.35 -8.24 -16.62
N ARG A 212 15.23 -7.52 -15.50
CA ARG A 212 15.93 -7.81 -14.24
C ARG A 212 15.32 -8.98 -13.48
N GLY A 213 14.11 -9.42 -13.82
CA GLY A 213 13.42 -10.57 -13.24
C GLY A 213 12.23 -10.22 -12.32
N ILE A 214 11.70 -8.99 -12.38
CA ILE A 214 10.45 -8.62 -11.72
C ILE A 214 9.30 -9.02 -12.64
N ALA A 215 8.42 -9.91 -12.20
CA ALA A 215 7.42 -10.52 -13.08
C ALA A 215 6.31 -9.54 -13.52
N MET A 216 5.93 -8.62 -12.65
CA MET A 216 4.84 -7.65 -12.90
C MET A 216 5.24 -6.23 -12.44
N PRO A 217 6.30 -5.61 -13.00
CA PRO A 217 6.61 -4.23 -12.68
C PRO A 217 5.48 -3.33 -13.18
N THR A 218 5.06 -2.38 -12.34
CA THR A 218 3.94 -1.47 -12.61
C THR A 218 4.38 -0.04 -12.33
N ILE A 219 3.95 0.93 -13.12
CA ILE A 219 4.16 2.36 -12.87
C ILE A 219 2.80 3.04 -12.74
N SER A 220 2.54 3.68 -11.61
CA SER A 220 1.33 4.49 -11.42
C SER A 220 1.55 5.93 -11.91
N LEU A 221 0.57 6.46 -12.66
CA LEU A 221 0.60 7.77 -13.33
C LEU A 221 -0.50 8.71 -12.81
N GLY A 222 -0.95 8.50 -11.57
CA GLY A 222 -2.04 9.24 -10.95
C GLY A 222 -3.34 9.14 -11.78
N LYS A 223 -3.98 10.27 -12.07
CA LYS A 223 -5.22 10.31 -12.87
C LYS A 223 -5.07 9.81 -14.31
N LYS A 224 -3.84 9.67 -14.81
CA LYS A 224 -3.56 9.10 -16.15
C LYS A 224 -3.60 7.56 -16.14
N GLY A 225 -3.82 6.93 -14.96
CA GLY A 225 -3.92 5.50 -14.78
C GLY A 225 -2.61 4.82 -14.39
N ALA A 226 -2.35 3.64 -14.96
CA ALA A 226 -1.14 2.87 -14.67
C ALA A 226 -0.69 2.05 -15.88
N LEU A 227 0.59 1.70 -15.89
CA LEU A 227 1.20 0.76 -16.83
C LEU A 227 1.70 -0.46 -16.05
N LEU A 228 1.53 -1.66 -16.61
CA LEU A 228 2.00 -2.93 -16.06
C LEU A 228 2.66 -3.74 -17.17
N ALA A 229 3.89 -4.21 -16.95
CA ALA A 229 4.53 -5.16 -17.86
C ALA A 229 4.38 -6.59 -17.33
N HIS A 230 4.16 -7.54 -18.25
CA HIS A 230 4.15 -8.97 -17.96
C HIS A 230 4.39 -9.77 -19.23
N GLU A 231 5.36 -10.68 -19.21
CA GLU A 231 5.74 -11.55 -20.35
C GLU A 231 5.96 -10.81 -21.66
N GLY A 232 6.69 -9.67 -21.56
CA GLY A 232 7.06 -8.84 -22.70
C GLY A 232 5.94 -7.96 -23.26
N LYS A 233 4.73 -7.99 -22.67
CA LYS A 233 3.62 -7.11 -23.01
C LYS A 233 3.48 -6.01 -21.97
N VAL A 234 3.10 -4.81 -22.41
CA VAL A 234 2.76 -3.71 -21.53
C VAL A 234 1.28 -3.39 -21.64
N TYR A 235 0.57 -3.48 -20.53
CA TYR A 235 -0.83 -3.12 -20.41
C TYR A 235 -0.94 -1.72 -19.81
N ARG A 236 -1.82 -0.90 -20.38
CA ARG A 236 -2.17 0.40 -19.84
C ARG A 236 -3.62 0.40 -19.36
N ALA A 237 -3.84 0.74 -18.11
CA ALA A 237 -5.17 1.02 -17.58
C ALA A 237 -5.41 2.52 -17.50
N VAL A 238 -6.55 2.96 -18.02
CA VAL A 238 -7.04 4.34 -17.88
C VAL A 238 -8.40 4.27 -17.19
N PRO A 239 -8.51 4.74 -15.94
CA PRO A 239 -9.77 4.78 -15.22
C PRO A 239 -10.67 5.88 -15.79
N PRO A 240 -11.99 5.81 -15.56
CA PRO A 240 -12.89 6.91 -15.88
C PRO A 240 -12.53 8.17 -15.08
N THR A 241 -12.85 9.34 -15.63
CA THR A 241 -12.71 10.61 -14.91
C THR A 241 -13.77 10.70 -13.83
N VAL A 242 -13.37 11.06 -12.62
CA VAL A 242 -14.29 11.33 -11.51
C VAL A 242 -14.45 12.85 -11.33
N ASP A 243 -15.68 13.30 -11.17
CA ASP A 243 -15.98 14.74 -11.07
C ASP A 243 -15.53 15.34 -9.72
N THR A 244 -15.51 14.52 -8.67
CA THR A 244 -15.16 14.96 -7.32
C THR A 244 -14.16 14.00 -6.70
N VAL A 245 -13.03 14.52 -6.26
CA VAL A 245 -12.03 13.81 -5.45
C VAL A 245 -12.24 14.23 -4.01
N ILE A 246 -12.66 13.30 -3.15
CA ILE A 246 -12.88 13.55 -1.72
C ILE A 246 -11.55 13.41 -0.97
N ASN A 247 -10.84 12.27 -1.19
CA ASN A 247 -9.55 12.02 -0.56
C ASN A 247 -8.65 11.16 -1.47
N ALA A 248 -7.52 11.68 -1.87
CA ALA A 248 -6.57 10.96 -2.73
C ALA A 248 -5.64 10.01 -1.94
N VAL A 249 -5.54 10.17 -0.62
CA VAL A 249 -4.68 9.32 0.24
C VAL A 249 -5.24 7.89 0.27
N GLY A 250 -4.36 6.90 0.19
CA GLY A 250 -4.75 5.48 0.15
C GLY A 250 -5.13 4.94 -1.23
N SER A 251 -5.21 5.79 -2.28
CA SER A 251 -5.50 5.35 -3.65
C SER A 251 -4.46 4.34 -4.17
N GLY A 252 -3.17 4.58 -3.90
CA GLY A 252 -2.10 3.65 -4.24
C GLY A 252 -2.20 2.31 -3.50
N ASP A 253 -2.56 2.35 -2.22
CA ASP A 253 -2.74 1.16 -1.38
C ASP A 253 -3.95 0.35 -1.86
N SER A 254 -5.04 1.03 -2.21
CA SER A 254 -6.26 0.44 -2.79
C SER A 254 -5.99 -0.21 -4.14
N PHE A 255 -5.15 0.41 -4.97
CA PHE A 255 -4.68 -0.19 -6.22
C PHE A 255 -3.93 -1.51 -5.97
N VAL A 256 -2.97 -1.52 -5.03
CA VAL A 256 -2.21 -2.73 -4.67
C VAL A 256 -3.13 -3.82 -4.12
N ALA A 257 -4.11 -3.44 -3.30
CA ALA A 257 -5.11 -4.36 -2.77
C ALA A 257 -5.98 -5.00 -3.86
N GLY A 258 -6.44 -4.21 -4.82
CA GLY A 258 -7.21 -4.69 -5.97
C GLY A 258 -6.40 -5.67 -6.81
N LEU A 259 -5.14 -5.34 -7.11
CA LEU A 259 -4.23 -6.22 -7.85
C LEU A 259 -3.99 -7.53 -7.09
N ALA A 260 -3.68 -7.46 -5.80
CA ALA A 260 -3.46 -8.64 -4.96
C ALA A 260 -4.71 -9.55 -4.90
N THR A 261 -5.90 -8.93 -4.78
CA THR A 261 -7.18 -9.64 -4.77
C THR A 261 -7.42 -10.37 -6.08
N ALA A 262 -7.15 -9.72 -7.22
CA ALA A 262 -7.32 -10.34 -8.54
C ALA A 262 -6.33 -11.51 -8.73
N LEU A 263 -5.07 -11.33 -8.35
CA LEU A 263 -4.05 -12.39 -8.43
C LEU A 263 -4.39 -13.59 -7.53
N ASP A 264 -4.89 -13.38 -6.31
CA ASP A 264 -5.33 -14.45 -5.40
C ASP A 264 -6.51 -15.25 -5.99
N ARG A 265 -7.30 -14.63 -6.88
CA ARG A 265 -8.41 -15.26 -7.63
C ARG A 265 -7.97 -15.91 -8.94
N GLY A 266 -6.70 -15.84 -9.30
CA GLY A 266 -6.16 -16.40 -10.55
C GLY A 266 -6.51 -15.59 -11.80
N ALA A 267 -6.78 -14.29 -11.65
CA ALA A 267 -7.07 -13.40 -12.76
C ALA A 267 -5.84 -13.18 -13.67
N SER A 268 -6.09 -12.89 -14.94
CA SER A 268 -5.07 -12.48 -15.90
C SER A 268 -4.44 -11.13 -15.50
N PRO A 269 -3.22 -10.80 -15.98
CA PRO A 269 -2.59 -9.49 -15.73
C PRO A 269 -3.47 -8.30 -16.13
N GLU A 270 -4.23 -8.43 -17.21
CA GLU A 270 -5.16 -7.42 -17.69
C GLU A 270 -6.32 -7.20 -16.70
N GLU A 271 -6.95 -8.28 -16.25
CA GLU A 271 -8.03 -8.23 -15.25
C GLU A 271 -7.52 -7.72 -13.91
N ALA A 272 -6.33 -8.14 -13.49
CA ALA A 272 -5.70 -7.66 -12.26
C ALA A 272 -5.42 -6.16 -12.31
N LEU A 273 -4.91 -5.64 -13.43
CA LEU A 273 -4.67 -4.21 -13.61
C LEU A 273 -5.99 -3.42 -13.66
N ARG A 274 -7.05 -3.98 -14.25
CA ARG A 274 -8.40 -3.40 -14.31
C ARG A 274 -8.98 -3.21 -12.92
N LEU A 275 -9.01 -4.27 -12.12
CA LEU A 275 -9.51 -4.22 -10.73
C LEU A 275 -8.67 -3.28 -9.87
N ALA A 276 -7.33 -3.30 -10.04
CA ALA A 276 -6.42 -2.41 -9.34
C ALA A 276 -6.74 -0.93 -9.62
N ALA A 277 -6.90 -0.56 -10.89
CA ALA A 277 -7.26 0.80 -11.29
C ALA A 277 -8.63 1.21 -10.76
N ALA A 278 -9.60 0.29 -10.78
CA ALA A 278 -10.94 0.54 -10.22
C ALA A 278 -10.90 0.80 -8.71
N CYS A 279 -10.15 -0.01 -7.94
CA CYS A 279 -10.00 0.19 -6.51
C CYS A 279 -9.31 1.52 -6.17
N GLY A 280 -8.22 1.86 -6.87
CA GLY A 280 -7.54 3.14 -6.69
C GLY A 280 -8.46 4.34 -6.98
N THR A 281 -9.33 4.21 -7.98
CA THR A 281 -10.31 5.25 -8.35
C THR A 281 -11.48 5.29 -7.37
N ALA A 282 -11.98 4.14 -6.90
CA ALA A 282 -13.06 4.10 -5.92
C ALA A 282 -12.64 4.73 -4.57
N ASN A 283 -11.39 4.53 -4.14
CA ASN A 283 -10.87 5.15 -2.92
C ASN A 283 -10.96 6.68 -2.93
N VAL A 284 -10.72 7.34 -4.07
CA VAL A 284 -10.75 8.81 -4.09
C VAL A 284 -12.16 9.40 -3.89
N LEU A 285 -13.19 8.56 -3.96
CA LEU A 285 -14.59 8.90 -3.70
C LEU A 285 -15.00 8.67 -2.22
N GLU A 286 -14.07 8.25 -1.37
CA GLU A 286 -14.31 7.98 0.05
C GLU A 286 -13.56 8.99 0.93
N ALA A 287 -14.14 9.30 2.10
CA ALA A 287 -13.52 10.23 3.04
C ALA A 287 -12.35 9.59 3.82
N GLU A 288 -12.44 8.28 4.09
CA GLU A 288 -11.42 7.53 4.80
C GLU A 288 -10.42 6.91 3.81
N SER A 289 -9.12 7.02 4.12
CA SER A 289 -8.06 6.42 3.31
C SER A 289 -8.09 4.89 3.36
N GLY A 290 -7.81 4.23 2.24
CA GLY A 290 -7.80 2.77 2.17
C GLY A 290 -9.15 2.12 2.43
N VAL A 291 -10.23 2.79 2.03
CA VAL A 291 -11.60 2.28 2.06
C VAL A 291 -12.19 2.37 0.66
N VAL A 292 -12.96 1.39 0.27
CA VAL A 292 -13.70 1.37 -1.00
C VAL A 292 -15.11 0.82 -0.78
N ASP A 293 -16.04 1.32 -1.56
CA ASP A 293 -17.37 0.72 -1.72
C ASP A 293 -17.30 -0.33 -2.84
N PRO A 294 -17.55 -1.63 -2.57
CA PRO A 294 -17.48 -2.68 -3.58
C PRO A 294 -18.42 -2.47 -4.77
N GLU A 295 -19.57 -1.82 -4.58
CA GLU A 295 -20.51 -1.52 -5.67
C GLU A 295 -19.92 -0.44 -6.59
N LYS A 296 -19.29 0.60 -6.02
CA LYS A 296 -18.57 1.60 -6.79
C LYS A 296 -17.37 0.99 -7.53
N VAL A 297 -16.61 0.11 -6.87
CA VAL A 297 -15.50 -0.62 -7.53
C VAL A 297 -16.01 -1.37 -8.74
N ALA A 298 -17.09 -2.17 -8.60
CA ALA A 298 -17.65 -2.95 -9.68
C ALA A 298 -18.22 -2.09 -10.84
N ALA A 299 -18.74 -0.91 -10.53
CA ALA A 299 -19.19 0.04 -11.55
C ALA A 299 -18.00 0.64 -12.32
N ILE A 300 -16.99 1.15 -11.59
CA ILE A 300 -15.79 1.76 -12.16
C ILE A 300 -15.00 0.74 -12.99
N GLU A 301 -14.87 -0.50 -12.52
CA GLU A 301 -14.14 -1.58 -13.19
C GLU A 301 -14.62 -1.80 -14.63
N LYS A 302 -15.92 -1.69 -14.87
CA LYS A 302 -16.52 -1.82 -16.22
C LYS A 302 -16.11 -0.67 -17.16
N GLU A 303 -15.78 0.49 -16.60
CA GLU A 303 -15.42 1.68 -17.35
C GLU A 303 -13.90 1.84 -17.54
N VAL A 304 -13.08 1.09 -16.78
CA VAL A 304 -11.62 1.10 -16.95
C VAL A 304 -11.26 0.58 -18.33
N GLN A 305 -10.60 1.43 -19.10
CA GLN A 305 -10.10 1.07 -20.42
C GLN A 305 -8.72 0.43 -20.30
N ILE A 306 -8.55 -0.77 -20.87
CA ILE A 306 -7.26 -1.44 -20.96
C ILE A 306 -6.82 -1.48 -22.42
N THR A 307 -5.56 -1.10 -22.67
CA THR A 307 -4.90 -1.20 -23.97
C THR A 307 -3.55 -1.89 -23.83
N THR A 308 -3.17 -2.71 -24.79
CA THR A 308 -1.81 -3.25 -24.90
C THR A 308 -0.98 -2.31 -25.77
N LEU A 309 0.23 -1.97 -25.32
CA LEU A 309 1.18 -1.08 -25.98
C LEU A 309 2.27 -1.87 -26.71
#